data_6f539ac2c829c48f46370ee0b926a535
#
_entry.id   6f539ac2c829c48f46370ee0b926a535
#
_cell.length_a   1.000
_cell.length_b   1.000
_cell.length_c   1.000
_cell.angle_alpha   90.00
_cell.angle_beta   90.00
_cell.angle_gamma   90.00
#
_symmetry.space_group_name_H-M   'P 1'
#
loop_
_entity.id
_entity.type
_entity.pdbx_description
1 polymer ?
#
loop_
_entity_poly.entity_id
_entity_poly.type
_entity_poly.pdbx_seq_one_letter_code
_entity_poly.pdbx_strand_id
1 'polypeptide(L)'
;MLHSAILFSAFAYAAYGNEIKPTKLEEFADEGSSVKLSCSYSSALTLYWYRQYPGSAPEFIVFIPDGAKQPQESNVDSRFTAKVTKNKESHVDLEISSALISDSAMYYCALEPTVTGNT
;
A
#
# COMPACT_ATOMS: atom_id res chain seq x y z
N MET A 1 13.48 27.62 -7.61
CA MET A 1 12.91 26.75 -6.66
C MET A 1 13.03 25.31 -7.04
N LEU A 2 13.53 24.53 -6.18
CA LEU A 2 13.76 23.14 -6.48
C LEU A 2 12.65 22.28 -5.94
N HIS A 3 12.21 21.39 -6.75
CA HIS A 3 11.26 20.37 -6.34
C HIS A 3 11.99 19.06 -6.24
N SER A 4 11.84 18.41 -5.12
CA SER A 4 12.41 17.09 -4.96
C SER A 4 11.33 16.10 -5.27
N ALA A 5 11.46 15.46 -6.41
CA ALA A 5 10.51 14.44 -6.79
C ALA A 5 10.80 13.17 -6.01
N ILE A 6 9.77 12.60 -5.41
CA ILE A 6 9.87 11.38 -4.65
C ILE A 6 9.28 10.27 -5.49
N LEU A 7 10.06 9.23 -5.73
CA LEU A 7 9.63 8.12 -6.54
C LEU A 7 9.12 6.99 -5.66
N PHE A 8 7.88 6.59 -5.88
CA PHE A 8 7.30 5.44 -5.24
C PHE A 8 7.05 4.39 -6.31
N SER A 9 7.48 3.19 -6.05
CA SER A 9 7.20 2.06 -6.94
C SER A 9 6.45 1.03 -6.13
N ALA A 10 5.47 0.40 -6.75
CA ALA A 10 4.64 -0.56 -6.05
C ALA A 10 4.59 -1.87 -6.83
N PHE A 11 4.69 -2.98 -6.11
CA PHE A 11 4.52 -4.30 -6.68
C PHE A 11 3.36 -4.99 -5.99
N ALA A 12 2.74 -5.86 -6.73
CA ALA A 12 1.62 -6.61 -6.21
C ALA A 12 1.98 -8.07 -6.09
N TYR A 13 1.25 -8.75 -5.25
CA TYR A 13 1.52 -10.10 -4.86
C TYR A 13 0.20 -10.82 -4.68
N ALA A 14 0.05 -11.96 -5.29
CA ALA A 14 -1.19 -12.69 -5.25
C ALA A 14 -0.94 -14.12 -4.78
N ALA A 15 -1.93 -14.70 -4.10
CA ALA A 15 -1.83 -16.07 -3.62
C ALA A 15 -3.18 -16.76 -3.75
N TYR A 16 -3.14 -18.03 -4.06
CA TYR A 16 -4.32 -18.89 -4.07
C TYR A 16 -5.44 -18.38 -4.97
N GLY A 17 -5.09 -17.87 -6.13
CA GLY A 17 -6.09 -17.41 -7.08
C GLY A 17 -6.66 -16.05 -6.81
N ASN A 18 -6.47 -15.50 -5.63
CA ASN A 18 -6.84 -14.13 -5.37
C ASN A 18 -5.79 -13.23 -6.02
N GLU A 19 -6.24 -12.09 -6.53
CA GLU A 19 -5.34 -11.19 -7.23
C GLU A 19 -5.28 -9.84 -6.57
N ILE A 20 -4.09 -9.25 -6.61
CA ILE A 20 -3.89 -7.90 -6.17
C ILE A 20 -2.84 -7.29 -7.08
N LYS A 21 -3.05 -6.05 -7.49
CA LYS A 21 -2.09 -5.40 -8.38
C LYS A 21 -2.12 -3.90 -8.17
N PRO A 22 -0.98 -3.23 -8.32
CA PRO A 22 -0.95 -1.78 -8.20
C PRO A 22 -1.71 -1.13 -9.36
N THR A 23 -2.35 -0.01 -9.08
CA THR A 23 -3.03 0.75 -10.13
C THR A 23 -2.02 1.54 -10.94
N LYS A 24 -0.88 1.88 -10.34
CA LYS A 24 0.23 2.54 -11.02
C LYS A 24 1.51 1.93 -10.54
N LEU A 25 2.47 1.77 -11.45
CA LEU A 25 3.76 1.19 -11.08
C LEU A 25 4.69 2.22 -10.45
N GLU A 26 4.45 3.49 -10.71
CA GLU A 26 5.28 4.57 -10.18
C GLU A 26 4.40 5.73 -9.77
N GLU A 27 4.84 6.41 -8.75
CA GLU A 27 4.15 7.59 -8.27
C GLU A 27 5.20 8.59 -7.84
N PHE A 28 5.01 9.86 -8.19
CA PHE A 28 5.93 10.92 -7.82
C PHE A 28 5.19 11.94 -6.97
N ALA A 29 5.91 12.55 -6.05
CA ALA A 29 5.32 13.56 -5.20
C ALA A 29 6.38 14.58 -4.83
N ASP A 30 5.95 15.78 -4.54
CA ASP A 30 6.84 16.82 -4.02
C ASP A 30 7.00 16.61 -2.52
N GLU A 31 8.15 17.00 -2.02
CA GLU A 31 8.38 16.94 -0.59
C GLU A 31 7.33 17.77 0.13
N GLY A 32 6.80 17.23 1.21
CA GLY A 32 5.79 17.91 2.02
C GLY A 32 4.37 17.67 1.57
N SER A 33 4.17 17.14 0.37
CA SER A 33 2.81 16.88 -0.11
C SER A 33 2.34 15.52 0.36
N SER A 34 1.08 15.21 0.08
CA SER A 34 0.53 13.88 0.34
C SER A 34 0.60 13.07 -0.93
N VAL A 35 0.81 11.78 -0.78
CA VAL A 35 0.82 10.87 -1.92
C VAL A 35 0.00 9.64 -1.54
N LYS A 36 -0.69 9.09 -2.54
CA LYS A 36 -1.53 7.92 -2.34
C LYS A 36 -1.11 6.83 -3.32
N LEU A 37 -0.82 5.65 -2.79
CA LEU A 37 -0.54 4.47 -3.58
C LEU A 37 -1.75 3.56 -3.47
N SER A 38 -2.14 2.93 -4.56
CA SER A 38 -3.34 2.10 -4.58
C SER A 38 -3.09 0.78 -5.24
N CYS A 39 -3.74 -0.25 -4.72
CA CYS A 39 -3.77 -1.56 -5.34
C CYS A 39 -5.21 -2.00 -5.44
N SER A 40 -5.57 -2.61 -6.57
CA SER A 40 -6.88 -3.21 -6.72
C SER A 40 -6.75 -4.69 -6.41
N TYR A 41 -7.80 -5.28 -5.85
CA TYR A 41 -7.76 -6.70 -5.51
C TYR A 41 -9.14 -7.32 -5.66
N SER A 42 -9.14 -8.63 -5.85
CA SER A 42 -10.40 -9.34 -6.06
C SER A 42 -11.08 -9.66 -4.74
N SER A 43 -10.37 -10.26 -3.82
CA SER A 43 -10.88 -10.56 -2.49
C SER A 43 -9.72 -10.79 -1.56
N ALA A 44 -9.96 -10.56 -0.28
CA ALA A 44 -8.90 -10.69 0.72
C ALA A 44 -9.52 -10.78 2.09
N LEU A 45 -8.79 -11.39 3.01
CA LEU A 45 -9.13 -11.32 4.42
C LEU A 45 -8.51 -10.06 5.01
N THR A 46 -7.24 -9.83 4.73
CA THR A 46 -6.48 -8.72 5.26
C THR A 46 -5.54 -8.22 4.19
N LEU A 47 -5.26 -6.93 4.20
CA LEU A 47 -4.34 -6.30 3.26
C LEU A 47 -3.16 -5.73 4.01
N TYR A 48 -1.99 -5.74 3.35
CA TYR A 48 -0.73 -5.35 3.99
C TYR A 48 0.03 -4.41 3.09
N TRP A 49 0.75 -3.48 3.69
CA TRP A 49 1.68 -2.61 2.97
C TRP A 49 3.07 -2.78 3.57
N TYR A 50 4.05 -2.90 2.68
CA TYR A 50 5.46 -3.03 3.03
C TYR A 50 6.27 -2.02 2.25
N ARG A 51 7.43 -1.68 2.77
CA ARG A 51 8.36 -0.78 2.12
C ARG A 51 9.71 -1.44 2.05
N GLN A 52 10.43 -1.23 0.95
CA GLN A 52 11.77 -1.79 0.81
C GLN A 52 12.70 -0.76 0.20
N TYR A 53 13.76 -0.45 0.92
CA TYR A 53 14.82 0.39 0.38
C TYR A 53 15.81 -0.46 -0.37
N PRO A 54 16.57 0.12 -1.33
CA PRO A 54 17.56 -0.65 -2.08
C PRO A 54 18.54 -1.34 -1.13
N GLY A 55 18.78 -2.62 -1.37
CA GLY A 55 19.73 -3.38 -0.59
C GLY A 55 19.25 -3.81 0.79
N SER A 56 18.01 -3.54 1.13
CA SER A 56 17.47 -3.88 2.43
C SER A 56 16.30 -4.83 2.31
N ALA A 57 15.94 -5.46 3.43
CA ALA A 57 14.76 -6.31 3.46
C ALA A 57 13.50 -5.47 3.51
N PRO A 58 12.38 -6.00 3.04
CA PRO A 58 11.12 -5.27 3.17
C PRO A 58 10.77 -5.05 4.64
N GLU A 59 10.17 -3.89 4.90
CA GLU A 59 9.69 -3.53 6.24
C GLU A 59 8.19 -3.46 6.22
N PHE A 60 7.56 -4.00 7.26
CA PHE A 60 6.13 -3.89 7.43
C PHE A 60 5.77 -2.43 7.77
N ILE A 61 4.67 -1.94 7.20
CA ILE A 61 4.18 -0.60 7.50
C ILE A 61 2.84 -0.68 8.23
N VAL A 62 1.85 -1.31 7.62
CA VAL A 62 0.50 -1.28 8.17
C VAL A 62 -0.30 -2.43 7.55
N PHE A 63 -1.30 -2.91 8.29
CA PHE A 63 -2.27 -3.83 7.72
C PHE A 63 -3.67 -3.30 7.99
N ILE A 64 -4.63 -3.79 7.20
CA ILE A 64 -6.01 -3.36 7.35
C ILE A 64 -6.92 -4.52 6.92
N PRO A 65 -7.94 -4.84 7.73
CA PRO A 65 -8.89 -5.88 7.32
C PRO A 65 -9.70 -5.44 6.11
N ASP A 66 -10.10 -6.39 5.30
CA ASP A 66 -10.90 -6.08 4.11
C ASP A 66 -12.21 -5.39 4.47
N GLY A 67 -12.78 -5.71 5.61
CA GLY A 67 -14.05 -5.12 6.03
C GLY A 67 -13.93 -3.84 6.83
N ALA A 68 -12.75 -3.26 6.91
CA ALA A 68 -12.55 -2.07 7.72
C ALA A 68 -13.38 -0.91 7.20
N LYS A 69 -14.05 -0.20 8.11
CA LYS A 69 -14.85 0.96 7.77
C LYS A 69 -14.15 2.27 8.06
N GLN A 70 -13.01 2.20 8.71
CA GLN A 70 -12.22 3.36 9.06
C GLN A 70 -10.79 3.17 8.59
N PRO A 71 -10.10 4.26 8.24
CA PRO A 71 -8.68 4.15 7.91
C PRO A 71 -7.90 3.64 9.11
N GLN A 72 -6.79 2.98 8.82
CA GLN A 72 -5.91 2.42 9.82
C GLN A 72 -4.57 3.12 9.76
N GLU A 73 -4.22 3.84 10.83
CA GLU A 73 -2.93 4.50 10.89
C GLU A 73 -1.86 3.49 11.24
N SER A 74 -0.68 3.66 10.65
CA SER A 74 0.45 2.76 10.92
C SER A 74 1.00 2.99 12.32
N ASN A 75 1.36 1.91 13.01
CA ASN A 75 2.05 2.01 14.28
C ASN A 75 3.55 2.23 14.11
N VAL A 76 4.03 2.07 12.88
CA VAL A 76 5.45 2.27 12.58
C VAL A 76 5.73 3.75 12.33
N ASP A 77 4.83 4.41 11.61
CA ASP A 77 5.00 5.81 11.27
C ASP A 77 3.62 6.40 11.03
N SER A 78 3.20 7.31 11.88
CA SER A 78 1.84 7.83 11.85
C SER A 78 1.51 8.63 10.60
N ARG A 79 2.49 8.97 9.77
CA ARG A 79 2.21 9.63 8.51
C ARG A 79 1.60 8.68 7.48
N PHE A 80 1.66 7.39 7.74
CA PHE A 80 1.17 6.35 6.82
C PHE A 80 -0.18 5.84 7.29
N THR A 81 -1.13 5.82 6.38
CA THR A 81 -2.49 5.38 6.69
C THR A 81 -2.98 4.46 5.59
N ALA A 82 -3.57 3.34 5.97
CA ALA A 82 -4.18 2.42 5.01
C ALA A 82 -5.68 2.61 5.01
N LYS A 83 -6.28 2.42 3.83
CA LYS A 83 -7.73 2.57 3.69
C LYS A 83 -8.23 1.58 2.65
N VAL A 84 -9.40 1.02 2.90
CA VAL A 84 -10.07 0.13 1.95
C VAL A 84 -11.26 0.86 1.36
N THR A 85 -11.40 0.79 0.05
CA THR A 85 -12.51 1.39 -0.66
C THR A 85 -13.15 0.32 -1.53
N LYS A 86 -14.48 0.24 -1.48
CA LYS A 86 -15.21 -0.77 -2.24
C LYS A 86 -16.30 -0.10 -3.07
N ASN A 87 -15.90 0.48 -4.17
CA ASN A 87 -16.86 1.05 -5.12
C ASN A 87 -17.21 -0.01 -6.14
N LYS A 88 -16.75 0.15 -7.37
CA LYS A 88 -16.98 -0.87 -8.39
C LYS A 88 -16.07 -2.06 -8.17
N GLU A 89 -14.89 -1.80 -7.66
CA GLU A 89 -13.97 -2.85 -7.31
C GLU A 89 -13.30 -2.48 -6.01
N SER A 90 -12.62 -3.43 -5.41
CA SER A 90 -11.98 -3.21 -4.13
C SER A 90 -10.57 -2.66 -4.33
N HIS A 91 -10.24 -1.68 -3.53
CA HIS A 91 -8.91 -1.07 -3.54
C HIS A 91 -8.41 -0.94 -2.12
N VAL A 92 -7.11 -1.11 -1.96
CA VAL A 92 -6.45 -0.74 -0.71
C VAL A 92 -5.48 0.37 -1.05
N ASP A 93 -5.52 1.43 -0.26
CA ASP A 93 -4.68 2.61 -0.47
C ASP A 93 -3.71 2.76 0.67
N LEU A 94 -2.53 3.24 0.35
CA LEU A 94 -1.57 3.70 1.35
C LEU A 94 -1.39 5.18 1.12
N GLU A 95 -1.73 5.97 2.11
CA GLU A 95 -1.56 7.41 2.02
C GLU A 95 -0.41 7.84 2.90
N ILE A 96 0.48 8.65 2.34
CA ILE A 96 1.63 9.16 3.06
C ILE A 96 1.46 10.67 3.12
N SER A 97 1.35 11.21 4.32
CA SER A 97 1.24 12.65 4.49
C SER A 97 2.61 13.23 4.73
N SER A 98 2.81 14.49 4.34
CA SER A 98 4.08 15.19 4.55
C SER A 98 5.25 14.35 4.03
N ALA A 99 5.17 13.97 2.78
CA ALA A 99 6.16 13.07 2.18
C ALA A 99 7.58 13.64 2.29
N LEU A 100 8.53 12.75 2.55
CA LEU A 100 9.94 13.10 2.66
C LEU A 100 10.70 12.47 1.51
N ILE A 101 11.81 13.09 1.12
CA ILE A 101 12.67 12.50 0.10
C ILE A 101 13.07 11.09 0.52
N SER A 102 13.31 10.88 1.81
CA SER A 102 13.71 9.58 2.33
C SER A 102 12.60 8.53 2.28
N ASP A 103 11.38 8.92 1.90
CA ASP A 103 10.30 7.94 1.69
C ASP A 103 10.40 7.26 0.33
N SER A 104 11.32 7.69 -0.53
CA SER A 104 11.50 7.07 -1.84
C SER A 104 11.94 5.62 -1.67
N ALA A 105 11.15 4.71 -2.21
CA ALA A 105 11.37 3.29 -1.99
C ALA A 105 10.45 2.49 -2.88
N MET A 106 10.61 1.16 -2.81
CA MET A 106 9.65 0.23 -3.38
C MET A 106 8.57 -0.02 -2.34
N TYR A 107 7.33 0.08 -2.74
CA TYR A 107 6.21 -0.18 -1.84
C TYR A 107 5.44 -1.37 -2.38
N TYR A 108 5.09 -2.29 -1.49
CA TYR A 108 4.41 -3.53 -1.86
C TYR A 108 3.08 -3.59 -1.16
N CYS A 109 2.05 -3.93 -1.91
CA CYS A 109 0.78 -4.30 -1.32
C CYS A 109 0.68 -5.83 -1.41
N ALA A 110 0.08 -6.43 -0.41
CA ALA A 110 -0.09 -7.87 -0.37
C ALA A 110 -1.43 -8.18 0.26
N LEU A 111 -1.93 -9.36 0.00
CA LEU A 111 -3.18 -9.79 0.60
C LEU A 111 -3.00 -11.12 1.27
N GLU A 112 -3.82 -11.30 2.31
CA GLU A 112 -4.01 -12.59 2.92
C GLU A 112 -5.28 -13.15 2.31
N PRO A 113 -5.23 -14.32 1.68
CA PRO A 113 -6.42 -14.83 0.99
C PRO A 113 -7.52 -15.21 1.97
N THR A 114 -8.75 -15.12 1.48
CA THR A 114 -9.88 -15.60 2.26
C THR A 114 -9.74 -17.11 2.42
N VAL A 115 -10.17 -17.59 3.56
CA VAL A 115 -10.13 -19.04 3.81
C VAL A 115 -11.20 -19.69 2.98
N THR A 116 -10.80 -20.63 2.13
CA THR A 116 -11.75 -21.31 1.30
C THR A 116 -12.11 -22.65 1.85
N GLY A 117 -11.71 -23.00 2.88
CA GLY A 117 -12.08 -24.24 3.38
C GLY A 117 -11.60 -25.35 2.57
N ASN A 118 -11.25 -25.64 1.89
CA ASN A 118 -10.92 -26.68 1.37
C ASN A 118 -10.03 -26.89 0.82
N THR A 119 -9.73 -26.78 1.08
CA THR A 119 -8.92 -26.96 0.44
C THR A 119 -8.50 -27.79 0.16
#